data_2e8f88d2c7921a47ac1ebfd38dbecb9f
#
_entry.id   2e8f88d2c7921a47ac1ebfd38dbecb9f
#
_cell.length_a   1.000
_cell.length_b   1.000
_cell.length_c   1.000
_cell.angle_alpha   90.00
_cell.angle_beta   90.00
_cell.angle_gamma   90.00
#
_symmetry.space_group_name_H-M   'P 1'
#
loop_
_entity.id
_entity.type
_entity.pdbx_description
1 polymer ?
#
loop_
_entity_poly.entity_id
_entity_poly.type
_entity_poly.pdbx_seq_one_letter_code
_entity_poly.pdbx_strand_id
1 'polypeptide(L)'
;MSLIVGLGAGIFFTTSAQDQKVFELRTYQATPGNLDNLHARFRDHTIRIFRKHGMEIVGFWSPTSEEEKDDILVYLLAHDSQEAANASWQAFGSDPEWERVAEESNRNGQILAGVERKYMVSTDYSPMK
;
A
#
# COMPACT_ATOMS: atom_id res chain seq x y z
N MET A 1 6.16 -63.04 -9.71
CA MET A 1 6.31 -62.10 -8.59
C MET A 1 6.44 -60.70 -9.19
N SER A 2 5.38 -59.92 -9.19
CA SER A 2 5.45 -58.53 -9.57
C SER A 2 5.54 -57.67 -8.31
N LEU A 3 6.66 -56.98 -8.15
CA LEU A 3 6.83 -55.95 -7.16
C LEU A 3 6.12 -54.69 -7.66
N ILE A 4 4.99 -54.34 -7.02
CA ILE A 4 4.37 -53.05 -7.21
C ILE A 4 5.08 -52.11 -6.27
N VAL A 5 6.01 -51.31 -6.80
CA VAL A 5 6.57 -50.16 -6.09
C VAL A 5 5.52 -49.06 -6.21
N GLY A 6 4.71 -48.87 -5.17
CA GLY A 6 3.81 -47.76 -5.06
C GLY A 6 4.65 -46.50 -4.91
N LEU A 7 4.82 -45.72 -5.98
CA LEU A 7 5.27 -44.33 -5.85
C LEU A 7 4.14 -43.55 -5.17
N GLY A 8 4.28 -43.36 -3.87
CA GLY A 8 3.49 -42.36 -3.16
C GLY A 8 3.91 -40.99 -3.67
N ALA A 9 3.09 -40.36 -4.52
CA ALA A 9 3.26 -38.95 -4.85
C ALA A 9 2.96 -38.15 -3.58
N GLY A 10 3.99 -37.80 -2.83
CA GLY A 10 3.87 -36.84 -1.75
C GLY A 10 3.54 -35.49 -2.35
N ILE A 11 2.32 -34.99 -2.09
CA ILE A 11 1.97 -33.61 -2.43
C ILE A 11 2.70 -32.73 -1.42
N PHE A 12 3.79 -32.10 -1.83
CA PHE A 12 4.48 -31.11 -1.02
C PHE A 12 3.75 -29.77 -1.18
N PHE A 13 2.98 -29.36 -0.16
CA PHE A 13 2.53 -28.00 -0.04
C PHE A 13 3.71 -27.17 0.42
N THR A 14 4.45 -26.57 -0.50
CA THR A 14 5.37 -25.52 -0.13
C THR A 14 4.52 -24.28 0.16
N THR A 15 4.38 -23.93 1.44
CA THR A 15 3.99 -22.58 1.83
C THR A 15 5.09 -21.65 1.32
N SER A 16 4.90 -21.09 0.13
CA SER A 16 5.84 -20.11 -0.40
C SER A 16 5.69 -18.82 0.41
N ALA A 17 6.76 -18.03 0.50
CA ALA A 17 6.73 -16.68 1.06
C ALA A 17 5.66 -15.78 0.40
N GLN A 18 5.03 -16.24 -0.71
CA GLN A 18 3.94 -15.58 -1.42
C GLN A 18 2.60 -15.63 -0.68
N ASP A 19 2.42 -16.58 0.29
CA ASP A 19 1.19 -16.69 1.07
C ASP A 19 1.12 -15.66 2.21
N GLN A 20 2.23 -14.99 2.48
CA GLN A 20 2.32 -13.98 3.52
C GLN A 20 2.16 -12.59 2.92
N LYS A 21 1.13 -11.88 3.38
CA LYS A 21 0.92 -10.48 2.98
C LYS A 21 2.06 -9.60 3.44
N VAL A 22 2.38 -8.62 2.63
CA VAL A 22 3.28 -7.52 2.96
C VAL A 22 2.43 -6.29 3.21
N PHE A 23 2.57 -5.71 4.38
CA PHE A 23 1.90 -4.46 4.73
C PHE A 23 2.83 -3.28 4.47
N GLU A 24 2.25 -2.21 3.98
CA GLU A 24 2.99 -0.99 3.69
C GLU A 24 2.39 0.17 4.48
N LEU A 25 3.16 0.65 5.47
CA LEU A 25 2.79 1.82 6.25
C LEU A 25 3.37 3.06 5.60
N ARG A 26 2.53 4.02 5.30
CA ARG A 26 2.93 5.30 4.72
C ARG A 26 2.56 6.44 5.64
N THR A 27 3.52 7.33 5.84
CA THR A 27 3.32 8.59 6.56
C THR A 27 3.60 9.73 5.59
N TYR A 28 2.56 10.51 5.32
CA TYR A 28 2.65 11.64 4.39
C TYR A 28 2.62 12.93 5.20
N GLN A 29 3.58 13.82 4.89
CA GLN A 29 3.56 15.18 5.41
C GLN A 29 3.08 16.12 4.31
N ALA A 30 1.99 16.84 4.59
CA ALA A 30 1.51 17.90 3.71
C ALA A 30 2.38 19.16 3.85
N THR A 31 2.48 19.93 2.79
CA THR A 31 3.01 21.29 2.90
C THR A 31 2.07 22.15 3.75
N PRO A 32 2.56 23.25 4.38
CA PRO A 32 1.74 24.07 5.26
C PRO A 32 0.40 24.47 4.62
N GLY A 33 -0.69 24.21 5.33
CA GLY A 33 -2.05 24.54 4.89
C GLY A 33 -2.66 23.60 3.85
N ASN A 34 -1.96 22.52 3.44
CA ASN A 34 -2.42 21.65 2.35
C ASN A 34 -2.95 20.28 2.80
N LEU A 35 -3.10 20.02 4.10
CA LEU A 35 -3.62 18.72 4.56
C LEU A 35 -5.04 18.45 4.03
N ASP A 36 -5.91 19.44 4.04
CA ASP A 36 -7.27 19.28 3.50
C ASP A 36 -7.26 18.99 2.00
N ASN A 37 -6.36 19.61 1.25
CA ASN A 37 -6.17 19.31 -0.17
C ASN A 37 -5.64 17.89 -0.39
N LEU A 38 -4.76 17.42 0.48
CA LEU A 38 -4.27 16.04 0.45
C LEU A 38 -5.40 15.05 0.74
N HIS A 39 -6.22 15.30 1.75
CA HIS A 39 -7.40 14.49 2.05
C HIS A 39 -8.37 14.45 0.86
N ALA A 40 -8.65 15.59 0.24
CA ALA A 40 -9.51 15.66 -0.93
C ALA A 40 -8.95 14.84 -2.11
N ARG A 41 -7.65 14.93 -2.37
CA ARG A 41 -7.01 14.13 -3.42
C ARG A 41 -7.15 12.64 -3.18
N PHE A 42 -6.95 12.17 -1.94
CA PHE A 42 -7.15 10.76 -1.58
C PHE A 42 -8.61 10.35 -1.73
N ARG A 43 -9.53 11.13 -1.18
CA ARG A 43 -10.97 10.81 -1.17
C ARG A 43 -11.54 10.75 -2.58
N ASP A 44 -11.17 11.70 -3.41
CA ASP A 44 -11.81 11.87 -4.72
C ASP A 44 -11.10 11.06 -5.82
N HIS A 45 -9.81 10.76 -5.68
CA HIS A 45 -9.04 10.16 -6.76
C HIS A 45 -8.12 9.02 -6.33
N THR A 46 -7.22 9.23 -5.38
CA THR A 46 -6.10 8.31 -5.13
C THR A 46 -6.57 6.94 -4.68
N ILE A 47 -7.58 6.86 -3.80
CA ILE A 47 -8.11 5.57 -3.31
C ILE A 47 -8.60 4.71 -4.49
N ARG A 48 -9.36 5.31 -5.40
CA ARG A 48 -9.87 4.61 -6.58
C ARG A 48 -8.75 4.12 -7.49
N ILE A 49 -7.73 4.95 -7.69
CA ILE A 49 -6.59 4.62 -8.56
C ILE A 49 -5.70 3.55 -7.90
N PHE A 50 -5.53 3.58 -6.57
CA PHE A 50 -4.86 2.50 -5.84
C PHE A 50 -5.56 1.15 -6.09
N ARG A 51 -6.88 1.12 -5.94
CA ARG A 51 -7.67 -0.11 -6.18
C ARG A 51 -7.60 -0.58 -7.63
N LYS A 52 -7.57 0.34 -8.58
CA LYS A 52 -7.39 0.04 -10.00
C LYS A 52 -6.10 -0.75 -10.24
N HIS A 53 -5.06 -0.48 -9.47
CA HIS A 53 -3.76 -1.15 -9.58
C HIS A 53 -3.53 -2.24 -8.55
N GLY A 54 -4.60 -2.77 -7.96
CA GLY A 54 -4.54 -3.96 -7.12
C GLY A 54 -4.05 -3.73 -5.69
N MET A 55 -3.98 -2.47 -5.23
CA MET A 55 -3.60 -2.18 -3.85
C MET A 55 -4.80 -2.33 -2.93
N GLU A 56 -4.67 -3.20 -1.92
CA GLU A 56 -5.67 -3.36 -0.87
C GLU A 56 -5.47 -2.27 0.18
N ILE A 57 -6.53 -1.53 0.47
CA ILE A 57 -6.49 -0.46 1.47
C ILE A 57 -6.97 -1.02 2.81
N VAL A 58 -6.09 -0.97 3.83
CA VAL A 58 -6.46 -1.37 5.19
C VAL A 58 -7.12 -0.21 5.94
N GLY A 59 -6.54 0.99 5.87
CA GLY A 59 -7.13 2.16 6.50
C GLY A 59 -6.29 3.41 6.39
N PHE A 60 -6.90 4.53 6.76
CA PHE A 60 -6.30 5.85 6.82
C PHE A 60 -6.54 6.45 8.20
N TRP A 61 -5.56 7.15 8.73
CA TRP A 61 -5.61 7.75 10.07
C TRP A 61 -5.05 9.17 10.06
N SER A 62 -5.67 10.02 10.86
CA SER A 62 -5.16 11.36 11.17
C SER A 62 -4.59 11.34 12.59
N PRO A 63 -3.31 11.65 12.80
CA PRO A 63 -2.76 11.80 14.14
C PRO A 63 -3.49 12.87 14.96
N THR A 64 -3.53 12.70 16.27
CA THR A 64 -4.22 13.62 17.17
C THR A 64 -3.27 14.53 17.97
N SER A 65 -1.95 14.29 17.90
CA SER A 65 -0.98 15.13 18.60
C SER A 65 -0.95 16.55 18.03
N GLU A 66 -0.62 17.52 18.87
CA GLU A 66 -0.52 18.92 18.46
C GLU A 66 0.54 19.12 17.36
N GLU A 67 1.60 18.31 17.39
CA GLU A 67 2.70 18.40 16.43
C GLU A 67 2.32 17.87 15.04
N GLU A 68 1.36 16.95 14.95
CA GLU A 68 1.10 16.20 13.72
C GLU A 68 -0.29 16.40 13.13
N LYS A 69 -1.27 16.80 13.94
CA LYS A 69 -2.69 16.81 13.55
C LYS A 69 -3.01 17.66 12.31
N ASP A 70 -2.19 18.69 12.04
CA ASP A 70 -2.46 19.68 11.00
C ASP A 70 -1.73 19.39 9.68
N ASP A 71 -0.80 18.43 9.65
CA ASP A 71 0.01 18.19 8.45
C ASP A 71 0.33 16.71 8.14
N ILE A 72 -0.06 15.76 8.99
CA ILE A 72 0.28 14.35 8.80
C ILE A 72 -0.96 13.51 8.46
N LEU A 73 -0.79 12.64 7.47
CA LEU A 73 -1.71 11.57 7.11
C LEU A 73 -0.96 10.23 7.16
N VAL A 74 -1.53 9.25 7.85
CA VAL A 74 -0.96 7.90 7.93
C VAL A 74 -1.91 6.92 7.27
N TYR A 75 -1.40 6.01 6.47
CA TYR A 75 -2.23 4.94 5.92
C TYR A 75 -1.49 3.62 5.77
N LEU A 76 -2.26 2.56 5.70
CA LEU A 76 -1.76 1.19 5.61
C LEU A 76 -2.38 0.50 4.39
N LEU A 77 -1.51 -0.07 3.57
CA LEU A 77 -1.85 -0.92 2.43
C LEU A 77 -1.44 -2.36 2.72
N ALA A 78 -2.10 -3.30 2.08
CA ALA A 78 -1.71 -4.70 2.06
C ALA A 78 -1.46 -5.16 0.62
N HIS A 79 -0.39 -5.92 0.43
CA HIS A 79 0.00 -6.49 -0.85
C HIS A 79 0.19 -8.00 -0.71
N ASP A 80 -0.02 -8.75 -1.79
CA ASP A 80 0.19 -10.20 -1.77
C ASP A 80 1.67 -10.57 -1.58
N SER A 81 2.58 -9.70 -2.01
CA SER A 81 4.03 -9.87 -1.87
C SER A 81 4.74 -8.53 -2.07
N GLN A 82 6.04 -8.48 -1.79
CA GLN A 82 6.86 -7.31 -2.12
C GLN A 82 6.88 -7.05 -3.64
N GLU A 83 6.93 -8.11 -4.43
CA GLU A 83 6.90 -7.99 -5.90
C GLU A 83 5.59 -7.41 -6.38
N ALA A 84 4.45 -7.83 -5.79
CA ALA A 84 3.15 -7.26 -6.10
C ALA A 84 3.08 -5.77 -5.74
N ALA A 85 3.63 -5.37 -4.58
CA ALA A 85 3.73 -3.97 -4.18
C ALA A 85 4.51 -3.15 -5.20
N ASN A 86 5.68 -3.65 -5.61
CA ASN A 86 6.53 -2.97 -6.59
C ASN A 86 5.81 -2.79 -7.93
N ALA A 87 5.14 -3.84 -8.41
CA ALA A 87 4.37 -3.79 -9.66
C ALA A 87 3.20 -2.80 -9.58
N SER A 88 2.46 -2.80 -8.48
CA SER A 88 1.33 -1.88 -8.27
C SER A 88 1.78 -0.42 -8.25
N TRP A 89 2.87 -0.13 -7.55
CA TRP A 89 3.41 1.24 -7.49
C TRP A 89 3.92 1.71 -8.83
N GLN A 90 4.59 0.83 -9.59
CA GLN A 90 5.05 1.17 -10.95
C GLN A 90 3.88 1.48 -11.86
N ALA A 91 2.84 0.65 -11.85
CA ALA A 91 1.65 0.85 -12.65
C ALA A 91 0.89 2.12 -12.25
N PHE A 92 0.79 2.40 -10.94
CA PHE A 92 0.20 3.62 -10.42
C PHE A 92 0.95 4.87 -10.89
N GLY A 93 2.28 4.87 -10.75
CA GLY A 93 3.12 6.01 -11.10
C GLY A 93 3.11 6.36 -12.58
N SER A 94 2.88 5.38 -13.46
CA SER A 94 2.81 5.58 -14.91
C SER A 94 1.37 5.68 -15.46
N ASP A 95 0.37 5.65 -14.59
CA ASP A 95 -1.03 5.82 -15.01
C ASP A 95 -1.30 7.28 -15.40
N PRO A 96 -1.73 7.54 -16.66
CA PRO A 96 -2.05 8.90 -17.10
C PRO A 96 -3.13 9.58 -16.26
N GLU A 97 -4.06 8.81 -15.67
CA GLU A 97 -5.07 9.35 -14.76
C GLU A 97 -4.43 9.91 -13.50
N TRP A 98 -3.48 9.15 -12.91
CA TRP A 98 -2.74 9.63 -11.74
C TRP A 98 -1.88 10.86 -12.08
N GLU A 99 -1.19 10.84 -13.21
CA GLU A 99 -0.37 11.98 -13.65
C GLU A 99 -1.20 13.26 -13.75
N ARG A 100 -2.41 13.19 -14.31
CA ARG A 100 -3.33 14.31 -14.39
C ARG A 100 -3.79 14.78 -13.02
N VAL A 101 -4.17 13.86 -12.13
CA VAL A 101 -4.59 14.18 -10.76
C VAL A 101 -3.47 14.85 -9.99
N ALA A 102 -2.24 14.33 -10.08
CA ALA A 102 -1.06 14.90 -9.44
C ALA A 102 -0.79 16.32 -9.96
N GLU A 103 -0.82 16.52 -11.27
CA GLU A 103 -0.60 17.82 -11.89
C GLU A 103 -1.64 18.84 -11.45
N GLU A 104 -2.92 18.48 -11.49
CA GLU A 104 -4.00 19.38 -11.09
C GLU A 104 -3.94 19.72 -9.58
N SER A 105 -3.67 18.74 -8.73
CA SER A 105 -3.60 18.96 -7.29
C SER A 105 -2.39 19.78 -6.87
N ASN A 106 -1.32 19.76 -7.65
CA ASN A 106 -0.09 20.52 -7.41
C ASN A 106 -0.03 21.86 -8.17
N ARG A 107 -1.11 22.26 -8.83
CA ARG A 107 -1.14 23.46 -9.69
C ARG A 107 -0.74 24.74 -8.94
N ASN A 108 -1.15 24.87 -7.69
CA ASN A 108 -0.85 26.02 -6.83
C ASN A 108 0.33 25.76 -5.88
N GLY A 109 1.19 24.82 -6.20
CA GLY A 109 2.32 24.39 -5.41
C GLY A 109 2.16 22.94 -4.95
N GLN A 110 3.26 22.31 -4.58
CA GLN A 110 3.26 20.93 -4.11
C GLN A 110 2.49 20.80 -2.81
N ILE A 111 1.59 19.81 -2.72
CA ILE A 111 0.83 19.56 -1.50
C ILE A 111 1.51 18.56 -0.58
N LEU A 112 2.54 17.83 -1.06
CA LEU A 112 3.35 16.93 -0.24
C LEU A 112 4.72 17.53 0.04
N ALA A 113 5.12 17.54 1.31
CA ALA A 113 6.46 17.93 1.77
C ALA A 113 7.36 16.70 1.97
N GLY A 114 6.79 15.55 2.33
CA GLY A 114 7.55 14.34 2.57
C GLY A 114 6.69 13.09 2.59
N VAL A 115 7.34 11.96 2.32
CA VAL A 115 6.74 10.63 2.35
C VAL A 115 7.71 9.68 3.04
N GLU A 116 7.24 9.02 4.09
CA GLU A 116 7.93 7.89 4.70
C GLU A 116 7.16 6.61 4.40
N ARG A 117 7.89 5.52 4.16
CA ARG A 117 7.29 4.22 3.89
C ARG A 117 8.03 3.13 4.64
N LYS A 118 7.28 2.14 5.10
CA LYS A 118 7.82 0.98 5.80
C LYS A 118 7.07 -0.26 5.36
N TYR A 119 7.79 -1.27 4.90
CA TYR A 119 7.23 -2.58 4.59
C TYR A 119 7.37 -3.50 5.79
N MET A 120 6.34 -4.27 6.06
CA MET A 120 6.23 -5.11 7.25
C MET A 120 5.55 -6.43 6.90
N VAL A 121 5.92 -7.49 7.61
CA VAL A 121 5.18 -8.75 7.61
C VAL A 121 4.63 -8.98 9.01
N SER A 122 3.47 -9.63 9.11
CA SER A 122 2.88 -9.92 10.41
C SER A 122 3.73 -10.91 11.18
N THR A 123 3.85 -10.69 12.49
CA THR A 123 4.41 -11.70 13.40
C THR A 123 3.44 -12.87 13.54
N ASP A 124 3.93 -14.01 14.03
CA ASP A 124 3.09 -15.22 14.23
C ASP A 124 1.95 -15.00 15.23
N TYR A 125 2.11 -14.06 16.16
CA TYR A 125 1.10 -13.73 17.17
C TYR A 125 0.23 -12.51 16.78
N SER A 126 0.41 -11.94 15.60
CA SER A 126 -0.41 -10.79 15.16
C SER A 126 -1.83 -11.24 14.82
N PRO A 127 -2.87 -10.54 15.33
CA PRO A 127 -4.25 -10.83 14.93
C PRO A 127 -4.52 -10.43 13.48
N MET A 128 -3.78 -9.47 12.96
CA MET A 128 -3.85 -9.06 11.54
C MET A 128 -2.80 -9.81 10.74
N LYS A 129 -3.24 -10.49 9.72
CA LYS A 129 -2.38 -11.29 8.84
C LYS A 129 -2.56 -10.88 7.39
#